data_18b7756b3da2c5e0ddc6379aa4a4bd60
#
_entry.id   18b7756b3da2c5e0ddc6379aa4a4bd60
#
_cell.length_a   1.000
_cell.length_b   1.000
_cell.length_c   1.000
_cell.angle_alpha   90.00
_cell.angle_beta   90.00
_cell.angle_gamma   90.00
#
_symmetry.space_group_name_H-M   'P 1'
#
loop_
_entity.id
_entity.type
_entity.pdbx_description
1 polymer ?
#
loop_
_entity_poly.entity_id
_entity_poly.type
_entity_poly.pdbx_seq_one_letter_code
_entity_poly.pdbx_strand_id
1 'polypeptide(L)'
;MATLLSRIFGRKTAAAAPAPEADELDISALKPLMQPKPVLSTDPKDLSGAWTMQQVTTVFPSAQRALFQKYHVGGCSSCGFQPTDTLTTVAMNHGLDVNEVVEYIKQAADMEKDLEITPRETAELLRAGKIKLVDVRTPEEYEIARVEGSVLADQSLAQEILQTWPKDTPIVTICHHGVRSLDAAAYLRGHGFSNTRSMMGGIDAWAMQIDPSVPRY
;
A
#
# COMPACT_ATOMS: atom_id res chain seq x y z
N MET A 1 57.93 -58.65 -22.60
CA MET A 1 57.75 -58.42 -21.13
C MET A 1 56.27 -58.04 -20.86
N ALA A 2 55.48 -59.06 -20.84
CA ALA A 2 54.06 -58.92 -20.45
C ALA A 2 53.84 -59.92 -19.32
N THR A 3 53.49 -59.46 -18.13
CA THR A 3 53.01 -60.30 -17.04
C THR A 3 53.16 -59.50 -15.74
N LEU A 4 52.13 -59.00 -15.22
CA LEU A 4 51.90 -58.86 -13.79
C LEU A 4 50.65 -58.07 -13.34
N LEU A 5 49.67 -57.82 -14.20
CA LEU A 5 48.50 -56.99 -13.82
C LEU A 5 47.13 -57.70 -13.89
N SER A 6 47.11 -59.03 -14.13
CA SER A 6 45.81 -59.74 -14.30
C SER A 6 45.34 -60.53 -13.06
N ARG A 7 45.88 -60.26 -11.88
CA ARG A 7 45.57 -61.07 -10.67
C ARG A 7 44.87 -60.31 -9.50
N ILE A 8 44.51 -59.08 -9.65
CA ILE A 8 43.99 -58.29 -8.48
C ILE A 8 42.51 -57.94 -8.54
N PHE A 9 41.79 -58.12 -9.65
CA PHE A 9 40.38 -57.77 -9.73
C PHE A 9 39.47 -58.94 -10.13
N GLY A 10 39.41 -59.96 -9.27
CA GLY A 10 38.32 -60.91 -9.29
C GLY A 10 37.07 -60.29 -8.68
N ARG A 11 36.29 -59.58 -9.43
CA ARG A 11 34.95 -59.17 -8.97
C ARG A 11 33.98 -60.33 -9.01
N LYS A 12 33.63 -60.83 -7.81
CA LYS A 12 32.45 -61.66 -7.62
C LYS A 12 31.23 -60.74 -7.91
N THR A 13 30.44 -61.02 -8.91
CA THR A 13 29.13 -60.48 -9.12
C THR A 13 28.21 -61.00 -8.02
N ALA A 14 27.94 -60.19 -7.01
CA ALA A 14 26.86 -60.46 -6.09
C ALA A 14 25.54 -60.16 -6.82
N ALA A 15 24.63 -61.15 -6.77
CA ALA A 15 23.27 -60.95 -7.27
C ALA A 15 22.60 -59.80 -6.52
N ALA A 16 22.02 -58.88 -7.30
CA ALA A 16 21.22 -57.77 -6.78
C ALA A 16 20.01 -58.34 -6.03
N ALA A 17 19.85 -57.95 -4.78
CA ALA A 17 18.62 -58.15 -4.02
C ALA A 17 17.42 -57.44 -4.72
N PRO A 18 16.23 -58.01 -4.73
CA PRO A 18 15.05 -57.34 -5.27
C PRO A 18 14.81 -56.03 -4.53
N ALA A 19 14.50 -54.98 -5.28
CA ALA A 19 14.08 -53.71 -4.71
C ALA A 19 12.85 -53.90 -3.83
N PRO A 20 12.73 -53.22 -2.69
CA PRO A 20 11.51 -53.28 -1.88
C PRO A 20 10.35 -52.74 -2.75
N GLU A 21 9.25 -53.49 -2.75
CA GLU A 21 7.98 -53.06 -3.33
C GLU A 21 7.65 -51.71 -2.72
N ALA A 22 7.37 -50.73 -3.58
CA ALA A 22 6.91 -49.42 -3.15
C ALA A 22 5.55 -49.60 -2.48
N ASP A 23 5.55 -49.53 -1.14
CA ASP A 23 4.33 -49.38 -0.37
C ASP A 23 3.58 -48.15 -0.96
N GLU A 24 2.42 -48.37 -1.54
CA GLU A 24 1.52 -47.30 -1.94
C GLU A 24 1.21 -46.49 -0.68
N LEU A 25 1.88 -45.34 -0.54
CA LEU A 25 1.60 -44.38 0.52
C LEU A 25 0.12 -44.02 0.44
N ASP A 26 -0.66 -44.46 1.43
CA ASP A 26 -2.05 -44.07 1.59
C ASP A 26 -2.14 -42.55 1.82
N ILE A 27 -2.33 -41.81 0.73
CA ILE A 27 -2.49 -40.34 0.76
C ILE A 27 -3.87 -39.91 1.29
N SER A 28 -4.77 -40.86 1.62
CA SER A 28 -6.08 -40.53 2.16
C SER A 28 -6.00 -39.82 3.53
N ALA A 29 -4.95 -40.11 4.30
CA ALA A 29 -4.68 -39.44 5.57
C ALA A 29 -4.16 -37.99 5.42
N LEU A 30 -3.67 -37.61 4.22
CA LEU A 30 -3.17 -36.26 3.95
C LEU A 30 -4.26 -35.28 3.47
N LYS A 31 -5.44 -35.80 3.13
CA LYS A 31 -6.58 -34.95 2.68
C LYS A 31 -6.98 -33.83 3.66
N PRO A 32 -6.94 -34.03 5.00
CA PRO A 32 -7.25 -32.93 5.92
C PRO A 32 -6.22 -31.79 5.91
N LEU A 33 -4.97 -32.08 5.49
CA LEU A 33 -3.87 -31.08 5.44
C LEU A 33 -3.88 -30.26 4.15
N MET A 34 -4.63 -30.71 3.13
CA MET A 34 -4.75 -30.04 1.84
C MET A 34 -6.04 -29.26 1.67
N GLN A 35 -6.80 -29.00 2.73
CA GLN A 35 -7.91 -28.07 2.64
C GLN A 35 -7.36 -26.68 2.28
N PRO A 36 -7.82 -26.05 1.20
CA PRO A 36 -7.41 -24.69 0.90
C PRO A 36 -7.75 -23.82 2.11
N LYS A 37 -6.76 -23.06 2.61
CA LYS A 37 -7.05 -22.06 3.63
C LYS A 37 -8.26 -21.26 3.17
N PRO A 38 -9.25 -21.00 4.04
CA PRO A 38 -10.39 -20.20 3.65
C PRO A 38 -9.87 -18.91 3.00
N VAL A 39 -10.30 -18.67 1.77
CA VAL A 39 -10.03 -17.39 1.09
C VAL A 39 -10.80 -16.36 1.91
N LEU A 40 -10.09 -15.65 2.77
CA LEU A 40 -10.69 -14.56 3.54
C LEU A 40 -11.23 -13.54 2.54
N SER A 41 -12.47 -13.14 2.76
CA SER A 41 -13.12 -12.10 1.99
C SER A 41 -12.19 -10.88 1.88
N THR A 42 -12.19 -10.23 0.73
CA THR A 42 -11.56 -8.92 0.51
C THR A 42 -12.63 -7.83 0.37
N ASP A 43 -13.89 -8.13 0.71
CA ASP A 43 -14.92 -7.11 0.77
C ASP A 43 -14.62 -6.17 1.96
N PRO A 44 -14.53 -4.84 1.74
CA PRO A 44 -14.30 -3.89 2.81
C PRO A 44 -15.26 -4.00 4.00
N LYS A 45 -16.47 -4.51 3.79
CA LYS A 45 -17.47 -4.70 4.85
C LYS A 45 -17.08 -5.82 5.82
N ASP A 46 -16.31 -6.80 5.35
CA ASP A 46 -15.93 -7.98 6.12
C ASP A 46 -14.61 -7.79 6.88
N LEU A 47 -14.08 -6.56 6.93
CA LEU A 47 -12.87 -6.27 7.68
C LEU A 47 -13.00 -6.76 9.13
N SER A 48 -12.07 -7.63 9.51
CA SER A 48 -12.01 -8.23 10.85
C SER A 48 -10.58 -8.42 11.30
N GLY A 49 -10.38 -8.74 12.57
CA GLY A 49 -9.08 -9.03 13.14
C GLY A 49 -8.33 -10.20 12.49
N ALA A 50 -9.01 -11.08 11.75
CA ALA A 50 -8.41 -12.20 11.05
C ALA A 50 -7.68 -11.81 9.74
N TRP A 51 -7.90 -10.62 9.23
CA TRP A 51 -7.24 -10.15 8.01
C TRP A 51 -5.75 -9.91 8.25
N THR A 52 -4.92 -10.33 7.28
CA THR A 52 -3.49 -10.00 7.31
C THR A 52 -3.27 -8.53 7.00
N MET A 53 -2.17 -7.97 7.48
CA MET A 53 -1.84 -6.57 7.22
C MET A 53 -1.68 -6.28 5.72
N GLN A 54 -1.24 -7.26 4.94
CA GLN A 54 -1.23 -7.16 3.47
C GLN A 54 -2.64 -6.98 2.91
N GLN A 55 -3.61 -7.75 3.38
CA GLN A 55 -5.01 -7.61 2.96
C GLN A 55 -5.57 -6.26 3.41
N VAL A 56 -5.34 -5.89 4.67
CA VAL A 56 -5.78 -4.61 5.23
C VAL A 56 -5.24 -3.44 4.41
N THR A 57 -3.94 -3.36 4.15
CA THR A 57 -3.34 -2.24 3.42
C THR A 57 -3.66 -2.24 1.93
N THR A 58 -3.99 -3.40 1.36
CA THR A 58 -4.43 -3.49 -0.04
C THR A 58 -5.85 -2.93 -0.22
N VAL A 59 -6.77 -3.26 0.69
CA VAL A 59 -8.18 -2.84 0.62
C VAL A 59 -8.39 -1.46 1.24
N PHE A 60 -7.61 -1.13 2.26
CA PHE A 60 -7.63 0.14 2.98
C PHE A 60 -6.23 0.78 2.95
N PRO A 61 -5.84 1.48 1.88
CA PRO A 61 -4.53 2.14 1.79
C PRO A 61 -4.25 3.13 2.93
N SER A 62 -5.30 3.75 3.47
CA SER A 62 -5.27 4.62 4.64
C SER A 62 -4.90 3.92 5.96
N ALA A 63 -5.09 2.61 6.03
CA ALA A 63 -4.97 1.89 7.30
C ALA A 63 -3.60 2.07 7.96
N GLN A 64 -2.51 2.03 7.20
CA GLN A 64 -1.18 2.23 7.75
C GLN A 64 -1.01 3.63 8.35
N ARG A 65 -1.49 4.65 7.65
CA ARG A 65 -1.48 6.04 8.15
C ARG A 65 -2.35 6.18 9.40
N ALA A 66 -3.56 5.65 9.36
CA ALA A 66 -4.49 5.69 10.48
C ALA A 66 -3.90 5.02 11.73
N LEU A 67 -3.33 3.83 11.60
CA LEU A 67 -2.67 3.11 12.67
C LEU A 67 -1.50 3.90 13.26
N PHE A 68 -0.71 4.55 12.40
CA PHE A 68 0.41 5.37 12.84
C PHE A 68 -0.08 6.65 13.57
N GLN A 69 -1.04 7.36 13.01
CA GLN A 69 -1.52 8.63 13.58
C GLN A 69 -2.16 8.46 14.95
N LYS A 70 -2.98 7.43 15.15
CA LYS A 70 -3.71 7.24 16.40
C LYS A 70 -2.96 6.40 17.43
N TYR A 71 -2.26 5.36 16.96
CA TYR A 71 -1.68 4.34 17.82
C TYR A 71 -0.16 4.24 17.74
N HIS A 72 0.48 5.02 16.86
CA HIS A 72 1.93 5.03 16.59
C HIS A 72 2.45 3.66 16.10
N VAL A 73 1.57 2.85 15.47
CA VAL A 73 1.90 1.54 14.90
C VAL A 73 2.39 1.69 13.47
N GLY A 74 3.55 1.11 13.14
CA GLY A 74 4.07 1.05 11.77
C GLY A 74 5.00 2.19 11.37
N GLY A 75 5.38 3.09 12.29
CA GLY A 75 6.24 4.26 12.00
C GLY A 75 7.73 4.02 12.13
N CYS A 76 8.17 2.91 12.69
CA CYS A 76 9.58 2.57 12.87
C CYS A 76 9.81 1.06 12.71
N SER A 77 11.09 0.67 12.57
CA SER A 77 11.47 -0.74 12.40
C SER A 77 11.15 -1.62 13.63
N SER A 78 10.98 -1.02 14.81
CA SER A 78 10.70 -1.74 16.06
C SER A 78 9.21 -1.81 16.42
N CYS A 79 8.37 -0.93 15.84
CA CYS A 79 6.92 -0.91 16.03
C CYS A 79 6.15 -1.23 14.74
N GLY A 80 6.85 -1.84 13.78
CA GLY A 80 6.28 -2.28 12.52
C GLY A 80 5.51 -3.60 12.65
N PHE A 81 4.77 -3.92 11.62
CA PHE A 81 4.12 -5.21 11.44
C PHE A 81 4.66 -5.89 10.17
N GLN A 82 4.55 -7.21 10.10
CA GLN A 82 4.83 -7.94 8.88
C GLN A 82 3.57 -8.02 8.00
N PRO A 83 3.70 -8.10 6.68
CA PRO A 83 2.54 -8.26 5.78
C PRO A 83 1.66 -9.48 6.11
N THR A 84 2.27 -10.50 6.71
CA THR A 84 1.61 -11.76 7.11
C THR A 84 0.96 -11.70 8.50
N ASP A 85 1.26 -10.70 9.31
CA ASP A 85 0.64 -10.55 10.63
C ASP A 85 -0.86 -10.28 10.46
N THR A 86 -1.66 -10.86 11.35
CA THR A 86 -3.09 -10.52 11.39
C THR A 86 -3.31 -9.21 12.15
N LEU A 87 -4.39 -8.51 11.83
CA LEU A 87 -4.76 -7.29 12.54
C LEU A 87 -4.92 -7.55 14.05
N THR A 88 -5.45 -8.74 14.43
CA THR A 88 -5.50 -9.18 15.84
C THR A 88 -4.09 -9.26 16.44
N THR A 89 -3.13 -9.86 15.75
CA THR A 89 -1.75 -9.97 16.24
C THR A 89 -1.14 -8.60 16.44
N VAL A 90 -1.33 -7.69 15.48
CA VAL A 90 -0.82 -6.32 15.59
C VAL A 90 -1.48 -5.58 16.75
N ALA A 91 -2.80 -5.66 16.90
CA ALA A 91 -3.51 -5.02 18.01
C ALA A 91 -3.01 -5.55 19.36
N MET A 92 -2.88 -6.87 19.53
CA MET A 92 -2.39 -7.49 20.76
C MET A 92 -0.96 -7.06 21.11
N ASN A 93 -0.06 -7.01 20.13
CA ASN A 93 1.33 -6.59 20.34
C ASN A 93 1.46 -5.16 20.82
N HIS A 94 0.46 -4.34 20.56
CA HIS A 94 0.41 -2.92 20.96
C HIS A 94 -0.60 -2.65 22.09
N GLY A 95 -1.20 -3.69 22.69
CA GLY A 95 -2.15 -3.54 23.80
C GLY A 95 -3.46 -2.85 23.41
N LEU A 96 -3.89 -3.00 22.15
CA LEU A 96 -5.08 -2.36 21.57
C LEU A 96 -6.25 -3.35 21.50
N ASP A 97 -7.47 -2.84 21.59
CA ASP A 97 -8.68 -3.61 21.27
C ASP A 97 -8.83 -3.72 19.75
N VAL A 98 -8.88 -4.95 19.24
CA VAL A 98 -8.96 -5.22 17.80
C VAL A 98 -10.23 -4.66 17.16
N ASN A 99 -11.36 -4.66 17.87
CA ASN A 99 -12.62 -4.15 17.33
C ASN A 99 -12.56 -2.62 17.21
N GLU A 100 -11.97 -1.94 18.19
CA GLU A 100 -11.72 -0.50 18.10
C GLU A 100 -10.81 -0.16 16.91
N VAL A 101 -9.76 -0.95 16.70
CA VAL A 101 -8.84 -0.77 15.56
C VAL A 101 -9.56 -0.98 14.23
N VAL A 102 -10.39 -2.03 14.11
CA VAL A 102 -11.21 -2.31 12.92
C VAL A 102 -12.14 -1.13 12.60
N GLU A 103 -12.89 -0.64 13.59
CA GLU A 103 -13.81 0.48 13.40
C GLU A 103 -13.06 1.76 13.04
N TYR A 104 -11.90 1.99 13.64
CA TYR A 104 -11.10 3.17 13.33
C TYR A 104 -10.55 3.13 11.89
N ILE A 105 -10.11 1.96 11.40
CA ILE A 105 -9.68 1.81 9.99
C ILE A 105 -10.84 2.11 9.03
N LYS A 106 -12.05 1.62 9.32
CA LYS A 106 -13.25 1.91 8.50
C LYS A 106 -13.57 3.40 8.49
N GLN A 107 -13.58 4.04 9.65
CA GLN A 107 -13.81 5.48 9.78
C GLN A 107 -12.75 6.30 9.01
N ALA A 108 -11.47 5.92 9.14
CA ALA A 108 -10.39 6.59 8.41
C ALA A 108 -10.57 6.46 6.88
N ALA A 109 -10.98 5.29 6.40
CA ALA A 109 -11.25 5.07 4.99
C ALA A 109 -12.45 5.88 4.47
N ASP A 110 -13.50 6.02 5.27
CA ASP A 110 -14.65 6.85 4.91
C ASP A 110 -14.28 8.34 4.89
N MET A 111 -13.47 8.79 5.86
CA MET A 111 -12.95 10.17 5.87
C MET A 111 -12.05 10.46 4.66
N GLU A 112 -11.31 9.48 4.16
CA GLU A 112 -10.46 9.65 2.97
C GLU A 112 -11.26 9.81 1.68
N LYS A 113 -12.41 9.16 1.55
CA LYS A 113 -13.31 9.37 0.38
C LYS A 113 -13.72 10.82 0.25
N ASP A 114 -13.92 11.52 1.37
CA ASP A 114 -14.23 12.96 1.39
C ASP A 114 -13.00 13.83 1.08
N LEU A 115 -11.80 13.25 1.20
CA LEU A 115 -10.54 13.93 0.88
C LEU A 115 -10.14 13.80 -0.58
N GLU A 116 -10.80 12.97 -1.36
CA GLU A 116 -10.42 12.74 -2.75
C GLU A 116 -11.32 13.48 -3.74
N ILE A 117 -10.73 13.83 -4.89
CA ILE A 117 -11.40 14.45 -6.02
C ILE A 117 -10.87 13.84 -7.32
N THR A 118 -11.73 13.65 -8.30
CA THR A 118 -11.32 13.08 -9.59
C THR A 118 -10.49 14.07 -10.42
N PRO A 119 -9.63 13.59 -11.35
CA PRO A 119 -8.90 14.46 -12.28
C PRO A 119 -9.84 15.36 -13.11
N ARG A 120 -10.99 14.82 -13.51
CA ARG A 120 -11.99 15.58 -14.30
C ARG A 120 -12.58 16.74 -13.51
N GLU A 121 -13.05 16.50 -12.31
CA GLU A 121 -13.58 17.55 -11.44
C GLU A 121 -12.50 18.58 -11.08
N THR A 122 -11.26 18.13 -10.86
CA THR A 122 -10.11 19.01 -10.62
C THR A 122 -9.89 19.94 -11.82
N ALA A 123 -9.91 19.40 -13.05
CA ALA A 123 -9.74 20.18 -14.26
C ALA A 123 -10.85 21.23 -14.45
N GLU A 124 -12.09 20.88 -14.16
CA GLU A 124 -13.23 21.81 -14.24
C GLU A 124 -13.08 22.95 -13.24
N LEU A 125 -12.75 22.64 -12.00
CA LEU A 125 -12.56 23.63 -10.94
C LEU A 125 -11.33 24.52 -11.18
N LEU A 126 -10.24 23.95 -11.71
CA LEU A 126 -9.02 24.68 -12.02
C LEU A 126 -9.24 25.69 -13.16
N ARG A 127 -9.87 25.26 -14.26
CA ARG A 127 -10.24 26.13 -15.37
C ARG A 127 -11.18 27.26 -14.96
N ALA A 128 -12.07 26.98 -14.00
CA ALA A 128 -12.99 27.97 -13.45
C ALA A 128 -12.33 28.91 -12.40
N GLY A 129 -11.05 28.73 -12.08
CA GLY A 129 -10.35 29.51 -11.07
C GLY A 129 -10.87 29.31 -9.64
N LYS A 130 -11.55 28.20 -9.38
CA LYS A 130 -12.22 27.92 -8.10
C LYS A 130 -11.37 27.17 -7.10
N ILE A 131 -10.17 26.74 -7.48
CA ILE A 131 -9.25 26.01 -6.61
C ILE A 131 -7.81 26.53 -6.75
N LYS A 132 -7.02 26.26 -5.73
CA LYS A 132 -5.55 26.30 -5.78
C LYS A 132 -5.04 24.89 -5.94
N LEU A 133 -4.37 24.57 -7.07
CA LEU A 133 -3.75 23.27 -7.29
C LEU A 133 -2.31 23.31 -6.77
N VAL A 134 -2.03 22.54 -5.72
CA VAL A 134 -0.75 22.53 -5.01
C VAL A 134 -0.04 21.21 -5.26
N ASP A 135 1.11 21.28 -5.95
CA ASP A 135 1.93 20.11 -6.24
C ASP A 135 2.91 19.85 -5.09
N VAL A 136 2.83 18.67 -4.50
CA VAL A 136 3.65 18.27 -3.33
C VAL A 136 4.79 17.33 -3.72
N ARG A 137 5.21 17.33 -4.98
CA ARG A 137 6.36 16.58 -5.46
C ARG A 137 7.67 17.34 -5.21
N THR A 138 8.77 16.71 -5.64
CA THR A 138 10.05 17.40 -5.61
C THR A 138 10.17 18.42 -6.76
N PRO A 139 11.07 19.42 -6.64
CA PRO A 139 11.32 20.34 -7.74
C PRO A 139 11.71 19.64 -9.04
N GLU A 140 12.51 18.58 -8.96
CA GLU A 140 12.97 17.80 -10.12
C GLU A 140 11.78 17.12 -10.83
N GLU A 141 10.85 16.52 -10.06
CA GLU A 141 9.63 15.93 -10.61
C GLU A 141 8.74 16.99 -11.27
N TYR A 142 8.67 18.20 -10.68
CA TYR A 142 7.86 19.30 -11.19
C TYR A 142 8.42 19.87 -12.50
N GLU A 143 9.75 19.88 -12.65
CA GLU A 143 10.42 20.30 -13.90
C GLU A 143 10.24 19.29 -15.03
N ILE A 144 10.17 17.99 -14.73
CA ILE A 144 9.92 16.93 -15.73
C ILE A 144 8.50 17.08 -16.30
N ALA A 145 7.50 17.24 -15.44
CA ALA A 145 6.10 17.32 -15.82
C ALA A 145 5.33 18.12 -14.78
N ARG A 146 4.43 18.99 -15.22
CA ARG A 146 3.54 19.75 -14.33
C ARG A 146 2.18 19.99 -14.95
N VAL A 147 1.18 20.15 -14.10
CA VAL A 147 -0.13 20.63 -14.54
C VAL A 147 -0.08 22.14 -14.65
N GLU A 148 -0.54 22.69 -15.77
CA GLU A 148 -0.62 24.13 -15.95
C GLU A 148 -1.54 24.76 -14.90
N GLY A 149 -1.05 25.84 -14.26
CA GLY A 149 -1.76 26.49 -13.16
C GLY A 149 -1.56 25.86 -11.78
N SER A 150 -0.77 24.78 -11.67
CA SER A 150 -0.32 24.27 -10.38
C SER A 150 0.85 25.09 -9.83
N VAL A 151 0.99 25.08 -8.50
CA VAL A 151 2.11 25.68 -7.78
C VAL A 151 2.85 24.61 -6.99
N LEU A 152 4.18 24.62 -7.03
CA LEU A 152 5.00 23.67 -6.27
C LEU A 152 5.03 24.09 -4.78
N ALA A 153 4.68 23.16 -3.90
CA ALA A 153 4.76 23.34 -2.45
C ALA A 153 6.21 23.14 -1.97
N ASP A 154 7.03 24.14 -2.19
CA ASP A 154 8.30 24.22 -1.49
C ASP A 154 8.10 24.59 -0.01
N GLN A 155 9.20 24.63 0.76
CA GLN A 155 9.15 24.97 2.18
C GLN A 155 8.53 26.35 2.45
N SER A 156 8.80 27.33 1.58
CA SER A 156 8.29 28.69 1.70
C SER A 156 6.78 28.74 1.51
N LEU A 157 6.28 28.14 0.42
CA LEU A 157 4.85 28.09 0.13
C LEU A 157 4.09 27.28 1.18
N ALA A 158 4.66 26.17 1.67
CA ALA A 158 4.04 25.38 2.73
C ALA A 158 3.85 26.19 4.03
N GLN A 159 4.85 27.00 4.41
CA GLN A 159 4.73 27.91 5.55
C GLN A 159 3.71 29.03 5.29
N GLU A 160 3.72 29.62 4.11
CA GLU A 160 2.76 30.64 3.70
C GLU A 160 1.33 30.11 3.79
N ILE A 161 1.06 28.91 3.22
CA ILE A 161 -0.26 28.27 3.30
C ILE A 161 -0.72 28.18 4.76
N LEU A 162 0.12 27.63 5.63
CA LEU A 162 -0.26 27.39 7.03
C LEU A 162 -0.51 28.68 7.82
N GLN A 163 0.24 29.75 7.53
CA GLN A 163 0.25 30.99 8.32
C GLN A 163 -0.72 32.05 7.78
N THR A 164 -0.88 32.12 6.45
CA THR A 164 -1.54 33.27 5.83
C THR A 164 -2.82 32.96 5.06
N TRP A 165 -2.95 31.73 4.52
CA TRP A 165 -4.11 31.42 3.70
C TRP A 165 -5.37 31.26 4.56
N PRO A 166 -6.53 31.76 4.10
CA PRO A 166 -7.82 31.50 4.73
C PRO A 166 -8.09 30.01 4.86
N LYS A 167 -8.65 29.58 6.00
CA LYS A 167 -8.87 28.15 6.28
C LYS A 167 -9.97 27.50 5.42
N ASP A 168 -10.78 28.28 4.76
CA ASP A 168 -11.78 27.86 3.78
C ASP A 168 -11.30 27.87 2.33
N THR A 169 -10.03 28.26 2.09
CA THR A 169 -9.43 28.24 0.76
C THR A 169 -9.59 26.87 0.11
N PRO A 170 -10.18 26.79 -1.11
CA PRO A 170 -10.30 25.53 -1.83
C PRO A 170 -8.93 25.09 -2.37
N ILE A 171 -8.34 24.07 -1.76
CA ILE A 171 -7.04 23.52 -2.12
C ILE A 171 -7.21 22.11 -2.67
N VAL A 172 -6.60 21.82 -3.80
CA VAL A 172 -6.42 20.46 -4.30
C VAL A 172 -4.94 20.17 -4.34
N THR A 173 -4.51 19.13 -3.63
CA THR A 173 -3.13 18.67 -3.65
C THR A 173 -2.93 17.62 -4.74
N ILE A 174 -1.76 17.61 -5.38
CA ILE A 174 -1.37 16.66 -6.42
C ILE A 174 0.03 16.13 -6.15
N CYS A 175 0.26 14.84 -6.45
CA CYS A 175 1.59 14.25 -6.53
C CYS A 175 1.69 13.32 -7.74
N HIS A 176 2.63 12.36 -7.76
CA HIS A 176 2.76 11.46 -8.91
C HIS A 176 1.55 10.52 -9.07
N HIS A 177 1.19 9.76 -8.01
CA HIS A 177 0.12 8.74 -8.04
C HIS A 177 -1.00 8.93 -7.00
N GLY A 178 -1.05 10.08 -6.30
CA GLY A 178 -2.11 10.37 -5.34
C GLY A 178 -1.78 10.07 -3.87
N VAL A 179 -0.73 9.30 -3.55
CA VAL A 179 -0.41 8.89 -2.16
C VAL A 179 0.12 10.07 -1.34
N ARG A 180 1.20 10.71 -1.78
CA ARG A 180 1.81 11.87 -1.07
C ARG A 180 0.84 13.05 -0.95
N SER A 181 0.03 13.28 -1.98
CA SER A 181 -0.97 14.35 -1.98
C SER A 181 -2.11 14.09 -1.02
N LEU A 182 -2.50 12.83 -0.83
CA LEU A 182 -3.51 12.48 0.17
C LEU A 182 -3.00 12.73 1.60
N ASP A 183 -1.72 12.43 1.87
CA ASP A 183 -1.08 12.79 3.14
C ASP A 183 -1.06 14.29 3.37
N ALA A 184 -0.73 15.06 2.34
CA ALA A 184 -0.72 16.51 2.41
C ALA A 184 -2.13 17.09 2.62
N ALA A 185 -3.15 16.56 1.95
CA ALA A 185 -4.53 16.97 2.14
C ALA A 185 -5.02 16.68 3.56
N ALA A 186 -4.72 15.50 4.09
CA ALA A 186 -5.05 15.13 5.47
C ALA A 186 -4.33 16.03 6.49
N TYR A 187 -3.07 16.33 6.25
CA TYR A 187 -2.28 17.26 7.06
C TYR A 187 -2.91 18.66 7.10
N LEU A 188 -3.26 19.22 5.94
CA LEU A 188 -3.91 20.53 5.86
C LEU A 188 -5.28 20.53 6.55
N ARG A 189 -6.08 19.45 6.39
CA ARG A 189 -7.34 19.29 7.13
C ARG A 189 -7.12 19.30 8.64
N GLY A 190 -6.12 18.61 9.13
CA GLY A 190 -5.73 18.62 10.54
C GLY A 190 -5.33 20.01 11.06
N HIS A 191 -4.88 20.90 10.17
CA HIS A 191 -4.56 22.30 10.46
C HIS A 191 -5.72 23.28 10.20
N GLY A 192 -6.94 22.76 10.02
CA GLY A 192 -8.18 23.53 9.93
C GLY A 192 -8.58 23.96 8.51
N PHE A 193 -7.86 23.55 7.45
CA PHE A 193 -8.27 23.82 6.08
C PHE A 193 -9.44 22.92 5.67
N SER A 194 -10.65 23.40 5.85
CA SER A 194 -11.88 22.61 5.70
C SER A 194 -12.17 22.18 4.25
N ASN A 195 -11.66 22.92 3.25
CA ASN A 195 -11.94 22.70 1.83
C ASN A 195 -10.70 22.21 1.07
N THR A 196 -10.03 21.17 1.64
CA THR A 196 -8.85 20.58 1.02
C THR A 196 -9.15 19.17 0.54
N ARG A 197 -8.73 18.85 -0.70
CA ARG A 197 -8.85 17.51 -1.30
C ARG A 197 -7.56 17.12 -2.01
N SER A 198 -7.38 15.83 -2.26
CA SER A 198 -6.28 15.25 -3.03
C SER A 198 -6.78 14.75 -4.38
N MET A 199 -6.07 15.02 -5.45
CA MET A 199 -6.43 14.50 -6.77
C MET A 199 -6.07 13.03 -6.89
N MET A 200 -7.09 12.21 -7.14
CA MET A 200 -6.97 10.76 -7.32
C MET A 200 -6.00 10.42 -8.45
N GLY A 201 -5.08 9.47 -8.19
CA GLY A 201 -4.13 8.98 -9.18
C GLY A 201 -3.06 9.99 -9.61
N GLY A 202 -3.04 11.20 -9.05
CA GLY A 202 -2.00 12.20 -9.24
C GLY A 202 -1.82 12.66 -10.69
N ILE A 203 -0.61 13.16 -11.02
CA ILE A 203 -0.30 13.67 -12.36
C ILE A 203 -0.31 12.58 -13.42
N ASP A 204 -0.06 11.32 -13.04
CA ASP A 204 -0.14 10.19 -13.95
C ASP A 204 -1.59 10.01 -14.46
N ALA A 205 -2.58 10.06 -13.57
CA ALA A 205 -3.99 10.03 -13.95
C ALA A 205 -4.42 11.28 -14.72
N TRP A 206 -3.87 12.46 -14.39
CA TRP A 206 -4.09 13.68 -15.16
C TRP A 206 -3.63 13.52 -16.59
N ALA A 207 -2.39 13.04 -16.81
CA ALA A 207 -1.83 12.81 -18.14
C ALA A 207 -2.68 11.82 -18.95
N MET A 208 -3.21 10.76 -18.31
CA MET A 208 -4.04 9.78 -19.00
C MET A 208 -5.45 10.27 -19.34
N GLN A 209 -6.06 11.11 -18.50
CA GLN A 209 -7.50 11.40 -18.58
C GLN A 209 -7.82 12.81 -19.06
N ILE A 210 -6.91 13.75 -18.85
CA ILE A 210 -7.18 15.20 -19.05
C ILE A 210 -6.27 15.79 -20.12
N ASP A 211 -4.96 15.61 -19.98
CA ASP A 211 -3.97 16.23 -20.87
C ASP A 211 -2.84 15.27 -21.23
N PRO A 212 -2.97 14.54 -22.35
CA PRO A 212 -1.94 13.61 -22.81
C PRO A 212 -0.60 14.26 -23.20
N SER A 213 -0.53 15.59 -23.27
CA SER A 213 0.73 16.30 -23.54
C SER A 213 1.64 16.37 -22.32
N VAL A 214 1.10 16.13 -21.10
CA VAL A 214 1.88 16.06 -19.89
C VAL A 214 2.72 14.76 -19.88
N PRO A 215 4.05 14.85 -19.80
CA PRO A 215 4.91 13.68 -19.81
C PRO A 215 4.60 12.73 -18.64
N ARG A 216 4.62 11.42 -18.93
CA ARG A 216 4.56 10.36 -17.93
C ARG A 216 5.98 9.82 -17.71
N TYR A 217 6.36 9.57 -16.45
CA TYR A 217 7.70 9.14 -16.05
C TYR A 217 7.66 8.12 -14.91
#